data_a464916351028256d8512ae1b660b302
#
_entry.id   a464916351028256d8512ae1b660b302
#
_cell.length_a   1.000
_cell.length_b   1.000
_cell.length_c   1.000
_cell.angle_alpha   90.00
_cell.angle_beta   90.00
_cell.angle_gamma   90.00
#
_symmetry.space_group_name_H-M   'P 1'
#
loop_
_entity.id
_entity.type
_entity.pdbx_description
1 polymer ?
#
loop_
_entity_poly.entity_id
_entity_poly.type
_entity_poly.pdbx_seq_one_letter_code
_entity_poly.pdbx_strand_id
1 'polypeptide(L)'
;SKIKSDLPLIPLRDVVVFPGIVTTLFVGRAKSVEALNIAMTSNKKLVLVSQKDAGNEDPKVEDIYQYASISNLLQLIKLPDGTMKVLVEGYKRCSIDKIIEKDSYTIARVTEEDDLPLKENESKNLVRLIKAKFEDYISVTKRIPPEIVSTVDSLDELSRLMDTITGHLPIETSKKQEILETVDLKERAEKVLTFIESQLDVVDVEKKVRDRVKKQMEKSQREYYLN
;
A
#
# COMPACT_ATOMS: atom_id res chain seq x y z
N SER A 1 -11.37 5.75 25.32
CA SER A 1 -9.98 6.15 25.08
C SER A 1 -9.34 5.26 24.01
N LYS A 2 -8.46 5.85 23.19
CA LYS A 2 -7.76 5.13 22.14
C LYS A 2 -6.62 4.28 22.71
N ILE A 3 -6.35 3.15 22.07
CA ILE A 3 -5.27 2.24 22.46
C ILE A 3 -3.94 2.82 22.01
N LYS A 4 -2.96 2.83 22.93
CA LYS A 4 -1.60 3.30 22.70
C LYS A 4 -0.60 2.16 22.92
N SER A 5 0.47 2.17 22.14
CA SER A 5 1.52 1.15 22.22
C SER A 5 2.88 1.75 21.88
N ASP A 6 3.93 1.15 22.45
CA ASP A 6 5.32 1.42 22.09
C ASP A 6 5.85 0.18 21.36
N LEU A 7 6.19 0.34 20.08
CA LEU A 7 6.59 -0.77 19.21
C LEU A 7 7.82 -0.43 18.39
N PRO A 8 8.63 -1.43 18.00
CA PRO A 8 9.75 -1.20 17.10
C PRO A 8 9.26 -0.61 15.77
N LEU A 9 9.97 0.38 15.26
CA LEU A 9 9.64 1.09 14.03
C LEU A 9 10.56 0.67 12.89
N ILE A 10 9.98 0.43 11.73
CA ILE A 10 10.72 0.22 10.48
C ILE A 10 10.20 1.18 9.42
N PRO A 11 11.05 2.13 8.95
CA PRO A 11 10.73 2.94 7.79
C PRO A 11 10.82 2.09 6.50
N LEU A 12 9.84 2.23 5.63
CA LEU A 12 9.80 1.57 4.33
C LEU A 12 10.05 2.59 3.23
N ARG A 13 10.81 2.22 2.20
CA ARG A 13 11.18 3.15 1.14
C ARG A 13 9.99 3.55 0.26
N ASP A 14 9.26 2.56 -0.26
CA ASP A 14 8.27 2.76 -1.31
C ASP A 14 7.06 1.85 -1.17
N VAL A 15 6.76 1.42 0.05
CA VAL A 15 5.64 0.52 0.34
C VAL A 15 4.77 1.12 1.43
N VAL A 16 3.46 1.03 1.25
CA VAL A 16 2.47 1.27 2.30
C VAL A 16 1.82 -0.06 2.64
N VAL A 17 1.88 -0.44 3.91
CA VAL A 17 1.24 -1.67 4.40
C VAL A 17 -0.14 -1.33 4.94
N PHE A 18 -1.18 -1.84 4.30
CA PHE A 18 -2.56 -1.61 4.71
C PHE A 18 -3.04 -2.66 5.69
N PRO A 19 -3.99 -2.30 6.60
CA PRO A 19 -4.61 -3.29 7.48
C PRO A 19 -5.24 -4.44 6.70
N GLY A 20 -5.04 -5.66 7.20
CA GLY A 20 -5.60 -6.87 6.62
C GLY A 20 -4.87 -7.43 5.41
N ILE A 21 -3.79 -6.80 4.97
CA ILE A 21 -3.04 -7.23 3.79
C ILE A 21 -1.71 -7.85 4.21
N VAL A 22 -1.40 -9.00 3.61
CA VAL A 22 -0.11 -9.68 3.78
C VAL A 22 0.86 -9.14 2.73
N THR A 23 2.04 -8.73 3.18
CA THR A 23 3.06 -8.12 2.32
C THR A 23 4.41 -8.74 2.59
N THR A 24 5.19 -8.99 1.54
CA THR A 24 6.58 -9.41 1.65
C THR A 24 7.48 -8.18 1.61
N LEU A 25 8.37 -8.06 2.59
CA LEU A 25 9.33 -6.96 2.69
C LEU A 25 10.76 -7.51 2.69
N PHE A 26 11.68 -6.72 2.15
CA PHE A 26 13.12 -7.00 2.22
C PHE A 26 13.77 -5.91 3.07
N VAL A 27 14.37 -6.31 4.19
CA VAL A 27 14.88 -5.40 5.21
C VAL A 27 16.39 -5.61 5.35
N GLY A 28 17.16 -4.56 5.14
CA GLY A 28 18.64 -4.65 5.15
C GLY A 28 19.35 -3.63 6.02
N ARG A 29 18.68 -2.51 6.37
CA ARG A 29 19.30 -1.50 7.23
C ARG A 29 19.46 -2.02 8.65
N ALA A 30 20.61 -1.72 9.28
CA ALA A 30 20.96 -2.26 10.60
C ALA A 30 19.89 -2.00 11.67
N LYS A 31 19.37 -0.77 11.74
CA LYS A 31 18.33 -0.43 12.71
C LYS A 31 17.03 -1.21 12.48
N SER A 32 16.67 -1.42 11.21
CA SER A 32 15.47 -2.15 10.82
C SER A 32 15.61 -3.64 11.11
N VAL A 33 16.77 -4.22 10.85
CA VAL A 33 17.07 -5.62 11.18
C VAL A 33 16.97 -5.82 12.70
N GLU A 34 17.51 -4.91 13.50
CA GLU A 34 17.40 -5.00 14.96
C GLU A 34 15.96 -4.87 15.44
N ALA A 35 15.18 -3.97 14.84
CA ALA A 35 13.75 -3.86 15.13
C ALA A 35 13.01 -5.18 14.90
N LEU A 36 13.34 -5.89 13.82
CA LEU A 36 12.79 -7.22 13.53
C LEU A 36 13.17 -8.23 14.62
N ASN A 37 14.43 -8.24 15.03
CA ASN A 37 14.91 -9.15 16.08
C ASN A 37 14.19 -8.90 17.41
N ILE A 38 14.02 -7.63 17.78
CA ILE A 38 13.27 -7.25 18.99
C ILE A 38 11.82 -7.71 18.90
N ALA A 39 11.16 -7.47 17.76
CA ALA A 39 9.78 -7.90 17.54
C ALA A 39 9.62 -9.42 17.65
N MET A 40 10.54 -10.19 17.05
CA MET A 40 10.51 -11.65 17.07
C MET A 40 10.59 -12.22 18.48
N THR A 41 11.33 -11.58 19.37
CA THR A 41 11.53 -12.04 20.75
C THR A 41 10.50 -11.45 21.74
N SER A 42 9.56 -10.66 21.24
CA SER A 42 8.49 -10.06 22.04
C SER A 42 7.11 -10.48 21.50
N ASN A 43 6.27 -9.53 21.13
CA ASN A 43 4.91 -9.79 20.69
C ASN A 43 4.73 -9.90 19.17
N LYS A 44 5.81 -9.88 18.41
CA LYS A 44 5.84 -9.94 16.93
C LYS A 44 5.06 -8.81 16.25
N LYS A 45 4.97 -7.65 16.89
CA LYS A 45 4.32 -6.46 16.34
C LYS A 45 5.35 -5.40 16.01
N LEU A 46 5.11 -4.71 14.90
CA LEU A 46 5.95 -3.65 14.36
C LEU A 46 5.09 -2.46 13.97
N VAL A 47 5.69 -1.28 13.94
CA VAL A 47 5.13 -0.12 13.26
C VAL A 47 5.86 0.03 11.93
N LEU A 48 5.11 -0.05 10.84
CA LEU A 48 5.62 0.09 9.48
C LEU A 48 5.15 1.44 8.92
N VAL A 49 6.09 2.30 8.62
CA VAL A 49 5.81 3.65 8.14
C VAL A 49 6.56 3.91 6.83
N SER A 50 5.93 4.59 5.88
CA SER A 50 6.58 4.93 4.62
C SER A 50 7.44 6.18 4.76
N GLN A 51 8.56 6.19 4.05
CA GLN A 51 9.41 7.36 3.89
C GLN A 51 8.78 8.30 2.86
N LYS A 52 9.00 9.61 3.02
CA LYS A 52 8.56 10.61 2.05
C LYS A 52 9.38 10.57 0.77
N ASP A 53 10.66 10.22 0.88
CA ASP A 53 11.59 10.05 -0.24
C ASP A 53 12.19 8.64 -0.18
N ALA A 54 11.92 7.83 -1.20
CA ALA A 54 12.42 6.45 -1.29
C ALA A 54 13.95 6.36 -1.35
N GLY A 55 14.62 7.41 -1.86
CA GLY A 55 16.08 7.45 -1.97
C GLY A 55 16.82 7.77 -0.67
N ASN A 56 16.12 8.16 0.38
CA ASN A 56 16.74 8.50 1.65
C ASN A 56 17.21 7.24 2.38
N GLU A 57 18.53 7.10 2.55
CA GLU A 57 19.15 5.94 3.18
C GLU A 57 19.03 5.93 4.71
N ASP A 58 18.91 7.11 5.33
CA ASP A 58 18.87 7.27 6.79
C ASP A 58 17.79 8.29 7.16
N PRO A 59 16.50 7.90 7.03
CA PRO A 59 15.40 8.82 7.29
C PRO A 59 15.33 9.24 8.76
N LYS A 60 15.12 10.53 8.98
CA LYS A 60 14.89 11.12 10.29
C LYS A 60 13.39 11.24 10.54
N VAL A 61 12.99 11.77 11.68
CA VAL A 61 11.57 11.93 12.06
C VAL A 61 10.79 12.73 11.01
N GLU A 62 11.38 13.80 10.49
CA GLU A 62 10.75 14.64 9.46
C GLU A 62 10.66 13.98 8.08
N ASP A 63 11.39 12.88 7.87
CA ASP A 63 11.47 12.19 6.58
C ASP A 63 10.45 11.04 6.45
N ILE A 64 9.70 10.77 7.49
CA ILE A 64 8.66 9.74 7.51
C ILE A 64 7.30 10.37 7.74
N TYR A 65 6.26 9.66 7.31
CA TYR A 65 4.89 10.10 7.53
C TYR A 65 4.47 9.92 8.99
N GLN A 66 3.40 10.59 9.40
CA GLN A 66 2.87 10.49 10.77
C GLN A 66 1.83 9.38 10.93
N TYR A 67 1.24 8.91 9.83
CA TYR A 67 0.35 7.76 9.83
C TYR A 67 1.07 6.53 9.32
N ALA A 68 0.81 5.42 9.97
CA ALA A 68 1.50 4.17 9.74
C ALA A 68 0.55 3.00 9.95
N SER A 69 1.05 1.78 9.89
CA SER A 69 0.30 0.59 10.29
C SER A 69 1.03 -0.17 11.37
N ILE A 70 0.28 -0.60 12.39
CA ILE A 70 0.73 -1.66 13.29
C ILE A 70 0.56 -2.95 12.49
N SER A 71 1.60 -3.77 12.43
CA SER A 71 1.61 -4.98 11.64
C SER A 71 2.15 -6.16 12.44
N ASN A 72 1.66 -7.35 12.13
CA ASN A 72 2.13 -8.59 12.73
C ASN A 72 3.24 -9.19 11.88
N LEU A 73 4.32 -9.60 12.51
CA LEU A 73 5.41 -10.32 11.87
C LEU A 73 5.04 -11.81 11.81
N LEU A 74 4.81 -12.30 10.59
CA LEU A 74 4.36 -13.69 10.37
C LEU A 74 5.54 -14.63 10.16
N GLN A 75 6.53 -14.23 9.39
CA GLN A 75 7.67 -15.06 9.02
C GLN A 75 8.89 -14.19 8.75
N LEU A 76 10.06 -14.69 9.13
CA LEU A 76 11.33 -14.01 8.94
C LEU A 76 12.36 -15.02 8.45
N ILE A 77 12.97 -14.73 7.29
CA ILE A 77 14.00 -15.57 6.67
C ILE A 77 15.25 -14.72 6.43
N LYS A 78 16.37 -15.16 6.98
CA LYS A 78 17.65 -14.49 6.73
C LYS A 78 18.23 -14.98 5.42
N LEU A 79 18.52 -14.05 4.51
CA LEU A 79 19.13 -14.35 3.21
C LEU A 79 20.66 -14.40 3.33
N PRO A 80 21.36 -15.06 2.37
CA PRO A 80 22.81 -15.19 2.42
C PRO A 80 23.58 -13.87 2.48
N ASP A 81 23.04 -12.79 1.91
CA ASP A 81 23.66 -11.45 1.92
C ASP A 81 23.41 -10.67 3.21
N GLY A 82 22.72 -11.26 4.17
CA GLY A 82 22.35 -10.59 5.43
C GLY A 82 21.03 -9.85 5.40
N THR A 83 20.41 -9.69 4.24
CA THR A 83 19.07 -9.10 4.10
C THR A 83 18.04 -10.06 4.71
N MET A 84 17.02 -9.49 5.34
CA MET A 84 15.92 -10.25 5.92
C MET A 84 14.71 -10.19 4.98
N LYS A 85 14.21 -11.35 4.58
CA LYS A 85 12.92 -11.46 3.89
C LYS A 85 11.84 -11.66 4.93
N VAL A 86 10.86 -10.78 4.96
CA VAL A 86 9.86 -10.71 6.03
C VAL A 86 8.47 -10.77 5.46
N LEU A 87 7.63 -11.62 6.04
CA LEU A 87 6.20 -11.66 5.74
C LEU A 87 5.47 -10.95 6.88
N VAL A 88 4.74 -9.90 6.57
CA VAL A 88 3.99 -9.10 7.53
C VAL A 88 2.52 -9.05 7.16
N GLU A 89 1.66 -8.89 8.15
CA GLU A 89 0.23 -8.65 7.95
C GLU A 89 -0.16 -7.37 8.65
N GLY A 90 -0.69 -6.41 7.91
CA GLY A 90 -1.21 -5.19 8.48
C GLY A 90 -2.36 -5.50 9.44
N TYR A 91 -2.32 -4.89 10.60
CA TYR A 91 -3.36 -5.08 11.62
C TYR A 91 -4.24 -3.85 11.75
N LYS A 92 -3.66 -2.68 12.00
CA LYS A 92 -4.41 -1.48 12.36
C LYS A 92 -3.68 -0.23 11.89
N ARG A 93 -4.43 0.77 11.42
CA ARG A 93 -3.92 2.12 11.22
C ARG A 93 -3.50 2.72 12.54
N CYS A 94 -2.45 3.52 12.54
CA CYS A 94 -2.02 4.25 13.74
C CYS A 94 -1.43 5.60 13.36
N SER A 95 -1.47 6.52 14.32
CA SER A 95 -0.71 7.77 14.25
C SER A 95 0.51 7.66 15.15
N ILE A 96 1.63 8.23 14.72
CA ILE A 96 2.87 8.24 15.48
C ILE A 96 2.87 9.48 16.37
N ASP A 97 2.85 9.27 17.69
CA ASP A 97 2.85 10.36 18.67
C ASP A 97 4.27 10.80 19.01
N LYS A 98 5.20 9.85 19.07
CA LYS A 98 6.58 10.10 19.47
C LYS A 98 7.51 9.04 18.90
N ILE A 99 8.69 9.48 18.49
CA ILE A 99 9.79 8.60 18.10
C ILE A 99 10.81 8.57 19.24
N ILE A 100 11.21 7.38 19.65
CA ILE A 100 12.17 7.16 20.71
C ILE A 100 13.35 6.40 20.12
N GLU A 101 14.49 7.08 20.02
CA GLU A 101 15.73 6.45 19.55
C GLU A 101 16.36 5.62 20.66
N LYS A 102 16.69 4.37 20.33
CA LYS A 102 17.51 3.48 21.14
C LYS A 102 18.89 3.34 20.50
N ASP A 103 19.82 2.68 21.17
CA ASP A 103 21.19 2.53 20.67
C ASP A 103 21.24 1.83 19.31
N SER A 104 20.43 0.81 19.08
CA SER A 104 20.50 -0.04 17.89
C SER A 104 19.22 -0.08 17.07
N TYR A 105 18.14 0.54 17.52
CA TYR A 105 16.86 0.57 16.80
C TYR A 105 16.00 1.74 17.26
N THR A 106 14.85 1.92 16.64
CA THR A 106 13.92 3.01 16.92
C THR A 106 12.58 2.46 17.39
N ILE A 107 12.00 3.09 18.39
CA ILE A 107 10.65 2.80 18.89
C ILE A 107 9.71 3.91 18.46
N ALA A 108 8.51 3.56 18.05
CA ALA A 108 7.41 4.51 17.85
C ALA A 108 6.37 4.33 18.94
N ARG A 109 6.01 5.43 19.58
CA ARG A 109 4.80 5.50 20.42
C ARG A 109 3.65 5.86 19.52
N VAL A 110 2.67 4.98 19.42
CA VAL A 110 1.56 5.11 18.47
C VAL A 110 0.21 5.06 19.15
N THR A 111 -0.77 5.68 18.50
CA THR A 111 -2.19 5.62 18.87
C THR A 111 -2.92 4.89 17.75
N GLU A 112 -3.70 3.85 18.08
CA GLU A 112 -4.53 3.16 17.09
C GLU A 112 -5.61 4.12 16.57
N GLU A 113 -5.82 4.12 15.26
CA GLU A 113 -6.78 4.97 14.59
C GLU A 113 -7.91 4.12 14.02
N ASP A 114 -9.16 4.42 14.48
CA ASP A 114 -10.34 3.73 14.00
C ASP A 114 -10.94 4.45 12.79
N ASP A 115 -11.55 3.68 11.90
CA ASP A 115 -12.32 4.24 10.80
C ASP A 115 -13.56 4.96 11.32
N LEU A 116 -13.91 6.10 10.70
CA LEU A 116 -15.18 6.77 10.93
C LEU A 116 -16.23 6.10 10.04
N PRO A 117 -17.21 5.39 10.63
CA PRO A 117 -18.12 4.54 9.88
C PRO A 117 -19.16 5.32 9.10
N LEU A 118 -19.73 4.63 8.10
CA LEU A 118 -20.90 5.10 7.36
C LEU A 118 -22.14 4.31 7.81
N LYS A 119 -23.30 4.83 7.46
CA LYS A 119 -24.55 4.07 7.58
C LYS A 119 -24.46 2.82 6.70
N GLU A 120 -25.09 1.74 7.14
CA GLU A 120 -25.01 0.45 6.46
C GLU A 120 -25.43 0.51 4.99
N ASN A 121 -26.51 1.24 4.69
CA ASN A 121 -27.00 1.39 3.30
C ASN A 121 -25.98 2.12 2.41
N GLU A 122 -25.38 3.19 2.92
CA GLU A 122 -24.35 3.93 2.19
C GLU A 122 -23.11 3.08 1.97
N SER A 123 -22.71 2.34 2.99
CA SER A 123 -21.57 1.42 2.93
C SER A 123 -21.78 0.35 1.86
N LYS A 124 -22.94 -0.30 1.84
CA LYS A 124 -23.27 -1.31 0.84
C LYS A 124 -23.29 -0.75 -0.58
N ASN A 125 -23.82 0.46 -0.75
CA ASN A 125 -23.84 1.10 -2.06
C ASN A 125 -22.44 1.41 -2.57
N LEU A 126 -21.56 1.89 -1.67
CA LEU A 126 -20.17 2.16 -2.02
C LEU A 126 -19.38 0.89 -2.34
N VAL A 127 -19.62 -0.19 -1.60
CA VAL A 127 -19.02 -1.50 -1.91
C VAL A 127 -19.35 -1.92 -3.34
N ARG A 128 -20.62 -1.84 -3.73
CA ARG A 128 -21.05 -2.18 -5.10
C ARG A 128 -20.42 -1.28 -6.14
N LEU A 129 -20.40 0.03 -5.90
CA LEU A 129 -19.85 1.00 -6.83
C LEU A 129 -18.34 0.79 -7.03
N ILE A 130 -17.60 0.61 -5.93
CA ILE A 130 -16.16 0.40 -5.97
C ILE A 130 -15.83 -0.92 -6.69
N LYS A 131 -16.56 -2.00 -6.40
CA LYS A 131 -16.37 -3.28 -7.10
C LYS A 131 -16.63 -3.14 -8.60
N ALA A 132 -17.67 -2.42 -9.00
CA ALA A 132 -18.00 -2.20 -10.41
C ALA A 132 -16.88 -1.43 -11.12
N LYS A 133 -16.37 -0.36 -10.51
CA LYS A 133 -15.26 0.42 -11.06
C LYS A 133 -13.96 -0.38 -11.14
N PHE A 134 -13.68 -1.18 -10.13
CA PHE A 134 -12.51 -2.06 -10.13
C PHE A 134 -12.63 -3.12 -11.22
N GLU A 135 -13.82 -3.67 -11.44
CA GLU A 135 -14.09 -4.63 -12.52
C GLU A 135 -13.83 -3.99 -13.90
N ASP A 136 -14.27 -2.75 -14.11
CA ASP A 136 -13.96 -2.01 -15.32
C ASP A 136 -12.43 -1.91 -15.54
N TYR A 137 -11.70 -1.61 -14.48
CA TYR A 137 -10.25 -1.54 -14.53
C TYR A 137 -9.62 -2.91 -14.87
N ILE A 138 -10.08 -3.98 -14.21
CA ILE A 138 -9.57 -5.34 -14.43
C ILE A 138 -9.81 -5.79 -15.87
N SER A 139 -10.93 -5.39 -16.49
CA SER A 139 -11.27 -5.77 -17.86
C SER A 139 -10.28 -5.22 -18.90
N VAL A 140 -9.56 -4.13 -18.58
CA VAL A 140 -8.64 -3.45 -19.51
C VAL A 140 -7.17 -3.54 -19.11
N THR A 141 -6.87 -4.18 -17.98
CA THR A 141 -5.49 -4.35 -17.50
C THR A 141 -5.24 -5.80 -17.10
N LYS A 142 -3.97 -6.24 -17.20
CA LYS A 142 -3.53 -7.56 -16.73
C LYS A 142 -2.58 -7.44 -15.54
N ARG A 143 -2.49 -6.26 -14.94
CA ARG A 143 -1.54 -5.97 -13.85
C ARG A 143 -1.96 -6.54 -12.50
N ILE A 144 -3.23 -6.93 -12.34
CA ILE A 144 -3.75 -7.44 -11.07
C ILE A 144 -3.83 -8.97 -11.14
N PRO A 145 -3.21 -9.68 -10.19
CA PRO A 145 -3.28 -11.15 -10.15
C PRO A 145 -4.72 -11.65 -9.97
N PRO A 146 -5.09 -12.79 -10.61
CA PRO A 146 -6.43 -13.37 -10.47
C PRO A 146 -6.84 -13.64 -9.02
N GLU A 147 -5.91 -14.00 -8.16
CA GLU A 147 -6.17 -14.26 -6.73
C GLU A 147 -6.70 -13.00 -6.03
N ILE A 148 -6.18 -11.83 -6.40
CA ILE A 148 -6.60 -10.55 -5.84
C ILE A 148 -7.99 -10.17 -6.34
N VAL A 149 -8.28 -10.41 -7.63
CA VAL A 149 -9.62 -10.20 -8.21
C VAL A 149 -10.64 -11.04 -7.45
N SER A 150 -10.35 -12.32 -7.22
CA SER A 150 -11.20 -13.22 -6.46
C SER A 150 -11.42 -12.75 -5.01
N THR A 151 -10.36 -12.29 -4.36
CA THR A 151 -10.43 -11.75 -3.00
C THR A 151 -11.33 -10.52 -2.95
N VAL A 152 -11.16 -9.59 -3.88
CA VAL A 152 -11.98 -8.36 -3.96
C VAL A 152 -13.46 -8.70 -4.14
N ASP A 153 -13.78 -9.67 -5.01
CA ASP A 153 -15.15 -10.09 -5.24
C ASP A 153 -15.82 -10.62 -3.97
N SER A 154 -15.06 -11.25 -3.09
CA SER A 154 -15.56 -11.85 -1.86
C SER A 154 -15.66 -10.86 -0.67
N LEU A 155 -15.07 -9.68 -0.78
CA LEU A 155 -15.06 -8.70 0.32
C LEU A 155 -16.34 -7.87 0.33
N ASP A 156 -17.01 -7.83 1.48
CA ASP A 156 -18.22 -7.03 1.69
C ASP A 156 -18.01 -5.87 2.66
N GLU A 157 -16.91 -5.89 3.40
CA GLU A 157 -16.57 -4.82 4.34
C GLU A 157 -15.81 -3.72 3.61
N LEU A 158 -16.38 -2.51 3.63
CA LEU A 158 -15.92 -1.37 2.83
C LEU A 158 -14.44 -1.02 3.05
N SER A 159 -14.02 -0.92 4.31
CA SER A 159 -12.64 -0.53 4.63
C SER A 159 -11.65 -1.55 4.08
N ARG A 160 -11.92 -2.84 4.30
CA ARG A 160 -11.07 -3.94 3.82
C ARG A 160 -11.02 -3.96 2.29
N LEU A 161 -12.15 -3.75 1.64
CA LEU A 161 -12.25 -3.68 0.18
C LEU A 161 -11.36 -2.56 -0.37
N MET A 162 -11.50 -1.36 0.19
CA MET A 162 -10.74 -0.20 -0.27
C MET A 162 -9.23 -0.37 -0.07
N ASP A 163 -8.83 -0.89 1.08
CA ASP A 163 -7.42 -1.11 1.38
C ASP A 163 -6.80 -2.17 0.47
N THR A 164 -7.55 -3.25 0.20
CA THR A 164 -7.09 -4.32 -0.69
C THR A 164 -6.89 -3.82 -2.12
N ILE A 165 -7.86 -3.08 -2.65
CA ILE A 165 -7.76 -2.51 -3.99
C ILE A 165 -6.58 -1.53 -4.05
N THR A 166 -6.49 -0.60 -3.12
CA THR A 166 -5.44 0.44 -3.10
C THR A 166 -4.05 -0.18 -3.04
N GLY A 167 -3.88 -1.21 -2.23
CA GLY A 167 -2.60 -1.92 -2.12
C GLY A 167 -2.10 -2.52 -3.43
N HIS A 168 -2.99 -2.79 -4.36
CA HIS A 168 -2.66 -3.42 -5.65
C HIS A 168 -2.77 -2.48 -6.86
N LEU A 169 -3.18 -1.23 -6.67
CA LEU A 169 -3.15 -0.25 -7.75
C LEU A 169 -1.72 0.24 -8.01
N PRO A 170 -1.33 0.43 -9.30
CA PRO A 170 0.00 0.93 -9.63
C PRO A 170 0.06 2.46 -9.51
N ILE A 171 -0.23 2.97 -8.34
CA ILE A 171 -0.17 4.39 -8.00
C ILE A 171 1.03 4.68 -7.10
N GLU A 172 1.46 5.93 -7.06
CA GLU A 172 2.60 6.35 -6.26
C GLU A 172 2.38 6.10 -4.76
N THR A 173 3.47 5.85 -4.04
CA THR A 173 3.45 5.63 -2.59
C THR A 173 2.75 6.77 -1.85
N SER A 174 2.98 8.03 -2.25
CA SER A 174 2.32 9.19 -1.66
C SER A 174 0.79 9.14 -1.78
N LYS A 175 0.28 8.57 -2.87
CA LYS A 175 -1.17 8.39 -3.09
C LYS A 175 -1.72 7.27 -2.22
N LYS A 176 -1.00 6.18 -2.09
CA LYS A 176 -1.36 5.09 -1.17
C LYS A 176 -1.35 5.58 0.27
N GLN A 177 -0.37 6.37 0.64
CA GLN A 177 -0.27 6.99 1.96
C GLN A 177 -1.48 7.88 2.26
N GLU A 178 -1.94 8.64 1.28
CA GLU A 178 -3.14 9.48 1.39
C GLU A 178 -4.37 8.65 1.77
N ILE A 179 -4.52 7.46 1.17
CA ILE A 179 -5.61 6.54 1.52
C ILE A 179 -5.42 5.98 2.93
N LEU A 180 -4.21 5.62 3.31
CA LEU A 180 -3.93 5.14 4.66
C LEU A 180 -4.31 6.18 5.71
N GLU A 181 -4.04 7.45 5.45
CA GLU A 181 -4.32 8.57 6.37
C GLU A 181 -5.80 8.95 6.46
N THR A 182 -6.61 8.52 5.50
CA THR A 182 -8.02 8.90 5.42
C THR A 182 -8.88 7.94 6.22
N VAL A 183 -9.22 8.31 7.46
CA VAL A 183 -10.01 7.48 8.37
C VAL A 183 -11.52 7.59 8.14
N ASP A 184 -12.00 8.69 7.55
CA ASP A 184 -13.39 8.84 7.15
C ASP A 184 -13.67 7.95 5.94
N LEU A 185 -14.55 6.96 6.09
CA LEU A 185 -14.80 5.96 5.04
C LEU A 185 -15.42 6.55 3.78
N LYS A 186 -16.25 7.57 3.91
CA LYS A 186 -16.84 8.24 2.75
C LYS A 186 -15.79 8.98 1.95
N GLU A 187 -14.95 9.74 2.62
CA GLU A 187 -13.85 10.48 2.02
C GLU A 187 -12.85 9.51 1.37
N ARG A 188 -12.54 8.41 2.05
CA ARG A 188 -11.65 7.37 1.50
C ARG A 188 -12.23 6.78 0.22
N ALA A 189 -13.54 6.50 0.21
CA ALA A 189 -14.21 5.96 -0.98
C ALA A 189 -14.14 6.91 -2.17
N GLU A 190 -14.34 8.20 -1.95
CA GLU A 190 -14.21 9.22 -2.99
C GLU A 190 -12.79 9.22 -3.58
N LYS A 191 -11.77 9.14 -2.74
CA LYS A 191 -10.38 9.09 -3.18
C LYS A 191 -10.05 7.79 -3.92
N VAL A 192 -10.49 6.65 -3.43
CA VAL A 192 -10.26 5.36 -4.08
C VAL A 192 -10.90 5.33 -5.47
N LEU A 193 -12.15 5.78 -5.58
CA LEU A 193 -12.83 5.88 -6.87
C LEU A 193 -12.08 6.79 -7.84
N THR A 194 -11.60 7.93 -7.38
CA THR A 194 -10.80 8.86 -8.18
C THR A 194 -9.52 8.21 -8.67
N PHE A 195 -8.84 7.45 -7.81
CA PHE A 195 -7.61 6.76 -8.20
C PHE A 195 -7.87 5.64 -9.22
N ILE A 196 -8.96 4.88 -9.07
CA ILE A 196 -9.32 3.86 -10.05
C ILE A 196 -9.62 4.51 -11.41
N GLU A 197 -10.39 5.59 -11.43
CA GLU A 197 -10.70 6.33 -12.66
C GLU A 197 -9.43 6.89 -13.31
N SER A 198 -8.52 7.41 -12.52
CA SER A 198 -7.22 7.89 -13.00
C SER A 198 -6.44 6.77 -13.69
N GLN A 199 -6.47 5.55 -13.14
CA GLN A 199 -5.81 4.40 -13.75
C GLN A 199 -6.51 3.93 -15.02
N LEU A 200 -7.82 4.02 -15.09
CA LEU A 200 -8.57 3.78 -16.32
C LEU A 200 -8.14 4.73 -17.43
N ASP A 201 -7.99 6.01 -17.11
CA ASP A 201 -7.52 7.03 -18.05
C ASP A 201 -6.10 6.74 -18.54
N VAL A 202 -5.19 6.33 -17.64
CA VAL A 202 -3.82 5.94 -18.00
C VAL A 202 -3.82 4.79 -18.99
N VAL A 203 -4.61 3.74 -18.74
CA VAL A 203 -4.71 2.57 -19.63
C VAL A 203 -5.25 2.99 -21.01
N ASP A 204 -6.25 3.86 -21.04
CA ASP A 204 -6.82 4.37 -22.29
C ASP A 204 -5.77 5.15 -23.12
N VAL A 205 -5.02 6.03 -22.47
CA VAL A 205 -3.94 6.79 -23.13
C VAL A 205 -2.85 5.84 -23.65
N GLU A 206 -2.41 4.86 -22.85
CA GLU A 206 -1.43 3.87 -23.25
C GLU A 206 -1.89 3.10 -24.50
N LYS A 207 -3.15 2.71 -24.55
CA LYS A 207 -3.74 2.03 -25.71
C LYS A 207 -3.71 2.91 -26.94
N LYS A 208 -4.11 4.17 -26.81
CA LYS A 208 -4.09 5.13 -27.93
C LYS A 208 -2.69 5.35 -28.47
N VAL A 209 -1.70 5.44 -27.59
CA VAL A 209 -0.29 5.57 -27.98
C VAL A 209 0.17 4.33 -28.74
N ARG A 210 -0.12 3.13 -28.22
CA ARG A 210 0.25 1.88 -28.90
C ARG A 210 -0.38 1.78 -30.29
N ASP A 211 -1.67 2.11 -30.42
CA ASP A 211 -2.38 2.07 -31.69
C ASP A 211 -1.77 3.05 -32.70
N ARG A 212 -1.40 4.25 -32.24
CA ARG A 212 -0.74 5.27 -33.08
C ARG A 212 0.63 4.78 -33.55
N VAL A 213 1.43 4.24 -32.66
CA VAL A 213 2.76 3.70 -32.99
C VAL A 213 2.63 2.55 -33.99
N LYS A 214 1.68 1.64 -33.76
CA LYS A 214 1.41 0.52 -34.67
C LYS A 214 1.06 1.02 -36.09
N LYS A 215 0.15 1.99 -36.20
CA LYS A 215 -0.23 2.59 -37.49
C LYS A 215 0.96 3.25 -38.18
N GLN A 216 1.80 3.94 -37.43
CA GLN A 216 2.99 4.59 -37.96
C GLN A 216 3.99 3.56 -38.47
N MET A 217 4.19 2.48 -37.75
CA MET A 217 5.06 1.38 -38.17
C MET A 217 4.54 0.69 -39.43
N GLU A 218 3.24 0.43 -39.53
CA GLU A 218 2.60 -0.15 -40.71
C GLU A 218 2.76 0.76 -41.93
N LYS A 219 2.59 2.07 -41.74
CA LYS A 219 2.78 3.06 -42.79
C LYS A 219 4.22 3.10 -43.28
N SER A 220 5.18 3.13 -42.39
CA SER A 220 6.62 3.14 -42.70
C SER A 220 7.00 1.88 -43.46
N GLN A 221 6.50 0.71 -43.04
CA GLN A 221 6.76 -0.55 -43.71
C GLN A 221 6.19 -0.59 -45.10
N ARG A 222 4.98 -0.06 -45.30
CA ARG A 222 4.35 0.04 -46.60
C ARG A 222 5.13 0.96 -47.56
N GLU A 223 5.58 2.10 -47.06
CA GLU A 223 6.43 3.02 -47.82
C GLU A 223 7.75 2.39 -48.23
N TYR A 224 8.35 1.59 -47.35
CA TYR A 224 9.55 0.85 -47.68
C TYR A 224 9.37 -0.11 -48.86
N TYR A 225 8.25 -0.84 -48.89
CA TYR A 225 7.97 -1.80 -49.97
C TYR A 225 7.57 -1.13 -51.27
N LEU A 226 7.05 0.09 -51.23
CA LEU A 226 6.66 0.86 -52.42
C LEU A 226 7.85 1.55 -53.12
N ASN A 227 8.94 1.77 -52.39
CA ASN A 227 10.15 2.37 -52.92
C ASN A 227 11.14 1.30 -53.33
#